data_4ed5a4ba12b42be348ab1fb9210d9859
#
_entry.id   4ed5a4ba12b42be348ab1fb9210d9859
#
_cell.length_a   1.000
_cell.length_b   1.000
_cell.length_c   1.000
_cell.angle_alpha   90.00
_cell.angle_beta   90.00
_cell.angle_gamma   90.00
#
_symmetry.space_group_name_H-M   'P 1'
#
loop_
_entity.id
_entity.type
_entity.pdbx_description
1 polymer ?
#
loop_
_entity_poly.entity_id
_entity_poly.type
_entity_poly.pdbx_seq_one_letter_code
_entity_poly.pdbx_strand_id
1 'polypeptide(L)'
;MTGLGIATDALVNDGIVMRTREGDRVVLETPSRRDFWFGHGFVLDAPPDAARVAALVEEGRGRFAALGAARFVVEWERPLEAPRPSFEAPAQAVFERTVMMVYDGPAPSTDPRVADHDDDARWDEAAALAAEEYPQQGDFTSWRFACVREDVAAGRARVVGVRENGRLLNTVGMYRGDGIARFMTPVTRPDVRGRGLFGACARTLIAWANADAPRRVVIAGDPDDAPVSLYRRLGFVAESYVDAIIVPVSPPPGGPV
;
A
#
# COMPACT_ATOMS: atom_id res chain seq x y z
N MET A 1 -10.80 -15.14 9.45
CA MET A 1 -9.82 -14.19 10.05
C MET A 1 -9.26 -13.36 8.90
N THR A 2 -9.27 -12.04 9.01
CA THR A 2 -8.63 -11.16 8.03
C THR A 2 -7.14 -11.45 8.02
N GLY A 3 -6.55 -11.70 6.86
CA GLY A 3 -5.13 -11.93 6.73
C GLY A 3 -4.30 -10.70 7.09
N LEU A 4 -2.99 -10.88 7.28
CA LEU A 4 -2.10 -9.82 7.74
C LEU A 4 -1.99 -8.67 6.74
N GLY A 5 -1.96 -8.98 5.43
CA GLY A 5 -1.92 -7.98 4.37
C GLY A 5 -3.13 -7.05 4.44
N ILE A 6 -4.32 -7.63 4.40
CA ILE A 6 -5.58 -6.89 4.50
C ILE A 6 -5.69 -6.09 5.82
N ALA A 7 -5.22 -6.66 6.94
CA ALA A 7 -5.21 -5.96 8.23
C ALA A 7 -4.29 -4.74 8.21
N THR A 8 -3.12 -4.83 7.56
CA THR A 8 -2.19 -3.70 7.47
C THR A 8 -2.64 -2.65 6.46
N ASP A 9 -3.35 -3.02 5.40
CA ASP A 9 -3.99 -2.07 4.48
C ASP A 9 -5.12 -1.31 5.19
N ALA A 10 -5.84 -2.00 6.11
CA ALA A 10 -6.79 -1.34 6.99
C ALA A 10 -6.14 -0.27 7.87
N LEU A 11 -4.99 -0.59 8.48
CA LEU A 11 -4.24 0.33 9.32
C LEU A 11 -3.80 1.59 8.56
N VAL A 12 -3.25 1.42 7.36
CA VAL A 12 -2.75 2.54 6.52
C VAL A 12 -3.87 3.46 6.04
N ASN A 13 -5.08 2.93 5.88
CA ASN A 13 -6.23 3.65 5.35
C ASN A 13 -7.30 3.97 6.42
N ASP A 14 -6.95 3.82 7.71
CA ASP A 14 -7.85 4.16 8.82
C ASP A 14 -8.23 5.65 8.79
N GLY A 15 -9.52 5.93 9.00
CA GLY A 15 -10.06 7.29 8.90
C GLY A 15 -10.21 7.84 7.46
N ILE A 16 -9.70 7.15 6.44
CA ILE A 16 -9.79 7.56 5.03
C ILE A 16 -10.83 6.73 4.29
N VAL A 17 -10.77 5.41 4.44
CA VAL A 17 -11.64 4.46 3.75
C VAL A 17 -12.74 3.97 4.67
N MET A 18 -13.99 4.18 4.28
CA MET A 18 -15.15 3.59 4.93
C MET A 18 -15.16 2.08 4.68
N ARG A 19 -15.40 1.29 5.73
CA ARG A 19 -15.38 -0.17 5.69
C ARG A 19 -16.70 -0.72 6.22
N THR A 20 -17.46 -1.38 5.36
CA THR A 20 -18.75 -1.97 5.74
C THR A 20 -18.72 -3.47 5.53
N ARG A 21 -19.00 -4.24 6.57
CA ARG A 21 -19.10 -5.70 6.47
C ARG A 21 -20.43 -6.11 5.82
N GLU A 22 -20.35 -6.87 4.73
CA GLU A 22 -21.48 -7.43 4.01
C GLU A 22 -21.26 -8.93 3.76
N GLY A 23 -21.78 -9.77 4.65
CA GLY A 23 -21.63 -11.23 4.53
C GLY A 23 -20.17 -11.70 4.57
N ASP A 24 -19.70 -12.27 3.45
CA ASP A 24 -18.36 -12.84 3.25
C ASP A 24 -17.31 -11.85 2.77
N ARG A 25 -17.63 -10.55 2.82
CA ARG A 25 -16.74 -9.49 2.31
C ARG A 25 -16.79 -8.22 3.14
N VAL A 26 -15.80 -7.37 2.98
CA VAL A 26 -15.82 -5.97 3.39
C VAL A 26 -15.91 -5.10 2.14
N VAL A 27 -16.83 -4.15 2.15
CA VAL A 27 -16.95 -3.13 1.11
C VAL A 27 -16.12 -1.92 1.51
N LEU A 28 -15.33 -1.42 0.58
CA LEU A 28 -14.49 -0.22 0.71
C LEU A 28 -15.12 0.92 -0.07
N GLU A 29 -15.25 2.09 0.56
CA GLU A 29 -15.77 3.30 -0.09
C GLU A 29 -15.01 4.53 0.40
N THR A 30 -14.62 5.39 -0.53
CA THR A 30 -13.97 6.68 -0.25
C THR A 30 -14.67 7.80 -1.03
N PRO A 31 -15.88 8.21 -0.63
CA PRO A 31 -16.68 9.18 -1.39
C PRO A 31 -15.99 10.54 -1.58
N SER A 32 -15.11 10.91 -0.64
CA SER A 32 -14.33 12.15 -0.70
C SER A 32 -13.19 12.11 -1.74
N ARG A 33 -12.81 10.93 -2.25
CA ARG A 33 -11.67 10.75 -3.15
C ARG A 33 -11.94 9.69 -4.23
N ARG A 34 -12.58 10.11 -5.31
CA ARG A 34 -13.04 9.23 -6.41
C ARG A 34 -11.90 8.56 -7.18
N ASP A 35 -10.73 9.18 -7.21
CA ASP A 35 -9.51 8.70 -7.86
C ASP A 35 -8.69 7.73 -6.98
N PHE A 36 -9.06 7.56 -5.72
CA PHE A 36 -8.46 6.56 -4.85
C PHE A 36 -9.09 5.18 -5.10
N TRP A 37 -8.74 4.56 -6.20
CA TRP A 37 -9.34 3.32 -6.67
C TRP A 37 -9.12 2.11 -5.74
N PHE A 38 -8.04 2.04 -4.97
CA PHE A 38 -7.88 1.06 -3.87
C PHE A 38 -8.78 1.33 -2.66
N GLY A 39 -9.35 2.51 -2.57
CA GLY A 39 -10.35 2.86 -1.55
C GLY A 39 -11.80 2.58 -1.97
N HIS A 40 -12.00 1.95 -3.14
CA HIS A 40 -13.29 1.51 -3.64
C HIS A 40 -13.21 0.04 -4.03
N GLY A 41 -14.03 -0.83 -3.42
CA GLY A 41 -13.98 -2.23 -3.80
C GLY A 41 -14.53 -3.21 -2.79
N PHE A 42 -14.18 -4.46 -3.02
CA PHE A 42 -14.58 -5.60 -2.21
C PHE A 42 -13.34 -6.34 -1.73
N VAL A 43 -13.22 -6.51 -0.42
CA VAL A 43 -12.22 -7.37 0.22
C VAL A 43 -12.91 -8.66 0.63
N LEU A 44 -12.49 -9.78 0.08
CA LEU A 44 -13.12 -11.08 0.28
C LEU A 44 -12.43 -11.87 1.40
N ASP A 45 -13.19 -12.66 2.13
CA ASP A 45 -12.67 -13.53 3.18
C ASP A 45 -11.88 -14.74 2.63
N ALA A 46 -12.12 -15.08 1.35
CA ALA A 46 -11.49 -16.21 0.66
C ALA A 46 -11.35 -15.94 -0.84
N PRO A 47 -10.42 -16.62 -1.53
CA PRO A 47 -10.27 -16.52 -2.97
C PRO A 47 -11.60 -16.84 -3.69
N PRO A 48 -12.04 -16.01 -4.65
CA PRO A 48 -13.27 -16.23 -5.39
C PRO A 48 -13.08 -17.25 -6.53
N ASP A 49 -14.17 -17.86 -6.97
CA ASP A 49 -14.26 -18.53 -8.27
C ASP A 49 -14.68 -17.54 -9.39
N ALA A 50 -14.69 -18.01 -10.64
CA ALA A 50 -15.02 -17.18 -11.80
C ALA A 50 -16.44 -16.60 -11.73
N ALA A 51 -17.42 -17.38 -11.25
CA ALA A 51 -18.81 -16.94 -11.14
C ALA A 51 -18.94 -15.82 -10.10
N ARG A 52 -18.27 -15.97 -8.96
CA ARG A 52 -18.23 -14.93 -7.91
C ARG A 52 -17.57 -13.65 -8.41
N VAL A 53 -16.45 -13.75 -9.15
CA VAL A 53 -15.81 -12.59 -9.76
C VAL A 53 -16.76 -11.87 -10.70
N ALA A 54 -17.43 -12.59 -11.60
CA ALA A 54 -18.38 -11.99 -12.54
C ALA A 54 -19.52 -11.24 -11.83
N ALA A 55 -20.09 -11.84 -10.79
CA ALA A 55 -21.13 -11.20 -9.99
C ALA A 55 -20.65 -9.93 -9.27
N LEU A 56 -19.43 -9.97 -8.68
CA LEU A 56 -18.86 -8.82 -8.00
C LEU A 56 -18.49 -7.69 -8.97
N VAL A 57 -18.05 -8.02 -10.17
CA VAL A 57 -17.76 -7.03 -11.22
C VAL A 57 -19.02 -6.32 -11.66
N GLU A 58 -20.12 -7.04 -11.87
CA GLU A 58 -21.40 -6.44 -12.27
C GLU A 58 -21.95 -5.53 -11.14
N GLU A 59 -21.96 -6.02 -9.92
CA GLU A 59 -22.37 -5.25 -8.75
C GLU A 59 -21.49 -3.99 -8.55
N GLY A 60 -20.16 -4.16 -8.62
CA GLY A 60 -19.20 -3.08 -8.40
C GLY A 60 -19.29 -1.97 -9.44
N ARG A 61 -19.55 -2.32 -10.71
CA ARG A 61 -19.79 -1.32 -11.76
C ARG A 61 -20.96 -0.40 -11.43
N GLY A 62 -22.08 -0.95 -10.98
CA GLY A 62 -23.22 -0.14 -10.56
C GLY A 62 -22.95 0.69 -9.31
N ARG A 63 -22.42 0.04 -8.27
CA ARG A 63 -22.20 0.66 -6.95
C ARG A 63 -21.18 1.79 -7.03
N PHE A 64 -19.99 1.54 -7.61
CA PHE A 64 -18.91 2.51 -7.63
C PHE A 64 -19.07 3.59 -8.71
N ALA A 65 -19.85 3.33 -9.78
CA ALA A 65 -20.28 4.38 -10.70
C ALA A 65 -21.11 5.45 -9.98
N ALA A 66 -22.00 5.05 -9.07
CA ALA A 66 -22.82 5.98 -8.29
C ALA A 66 -21.96 6.89 -7.38
N LEU A 67 -20.77 6.44 -6.98
CA LEU A 67 -19.79 7.24 -6.23
C LEU A 67 -18.86 8.06 -7.15
N GLY A 68 -18.97 7.89 -8.47
CA GLY A 68 -18.12 8.54 -9.46
C GLY A 68 -16.68 8.01 -9.48
N ALA A 69 -16.41 6.83 -8.96
CA ALA A 69 -15.11 6.18 -9.05
C ALA A 69 -14.83 5.74 -10.50
N ALA A 70 -13.59 5.90 -10.96
CA ALA A 70 -13.18 5.44 -12.29
C ALA A 70 -12.86 3.94 -12.32
N ARG A 71 -12.44 3.40 -11.19
CA ARG A 71 -12.04 1.99 -11.01
C ARG A 71 -12.41 1.53 -9.61
N PHE A 72 -12.48 0.21 -9.44
CA PHE A 72 -12.59 -0.43 -8.12
C PHE A 72 -11.77 -1.71 -8.10
N VAL A 73 -11.57 -2.27 -6.91
CA VAL A 73 -10.81 -3.51 -6.72
C VAL A 73 -11.72 -4.63 -6.19
N VAL A 74 -11.38 -5.86 -6.56
CA VAL A 74 -11.82 -7.07 -5.87
C VAL A 74 -10.56 -7.76 -5.37
N GLU A 75 -10.35 -7.83 -4.07
CA GLU A 75 -9.12 -8.34 -3.49
C GLU A 75 -9.36 -9.41 -2.43
N TRP A 76 -8.37 -10.29 -2.28
CA TRP A 76 -8.36 -11.34 -1.27
C TRP A 76 -6.92 -11.68 -0.88
N GLU A 77 -6.74 -12.18 0.32
CA GLU A 77 -5.46 -12.68 0.78
C GLU A 77 -5.44 -14.21 0.75
N ARG A 78 -4.30 -14.79 0.39
CA ARG A 78 -4.08 -16.22 0.40
C ARG A 78 -2.67 -16.58 0.89
N PRO A 79 -2.49 -17.79 1.51
CA PRO A 79 -1.18 -18.32 1.84
C PRO A 79 -0.28 -18.48 0.61
N LEU A 80 1.04 -18.50 0.82
CA LEU A 80 2.02 -18.64 -0.26
C LEU A 80 1.85 -19.93 -1.05
N GLU A 81 1.55 -21.04 -0.36
CA GLU A 81 1.37 -22.37 -0.94
C GLU A 81 0.03 -22.59 -1.62
N ALA A 82 -0.95 -21.70 -1.38
CA ALA A 82 -2.24 -21.82 -2.03
C ALA A 82 -2.13 -21.55 -3.54
N PRO A 83 -2.78 -22.35 -4.40
CA PRO A 83 -2.74 -22.16 -5.82
C PRO A 83 -3.33 -20.79 -6.20
N ARG A 84 -2.83 -20.24 -7.28
CA ARG A 84 -3.45 -19.07 -7.90
C ARG A 84 -4.84 -19.45 -8.41
N PRO A 85 -5.86 -18.61 -8.20
CA PRO A 85 -7.17 -18.85 -8.82
C PRO A 85 -7.06 -19.01 -10.32
N SER A 86 -7.71 -20.05 -10.86
CA SER A 86 -7.66 -20.41 -12.28
C SER A 86 -8.87 -19.84 -13.04
N PHE A 87 -9.01 -18.52 -13.02
CA PHE A 87 -9.99 -17.83 -13.87
C PHE A 87 -9.29 -16.73 -14.67
N GLU A 88 -9.84 -16.40 -15.82
CA GLU A 88 -9.40 -15.24 -16.58
C GLU A 88 -9.96 -13.97 -15.97
N ALA A 89 -9.13 -12.93 -15.91
CA ALA A 89 -9.60 -11.61 -15.49
C ALA A 89 -10.71 -11.14 -16.45
N PRO A 90 -11.76 -10.48 -15.95
CA PRO A 90 -12.79 -9.88 -16.79
C PRO A 90 -12.15 -8.95 -17.83
N ALA A 91 -12.81 -8.80 -18.98
CA ALA A 91 -12.35 -7.92 -20.05
C ALA A 91 -11.99 -6.52 -19.49
N GLN A 92 -10.80 -6.04 -19.84
CA GLN A 92 -10.25 -4.75 -19.40
C GLN A 92 -9.84 -4.66 -17.92
N ALA A 93 -10.04 -5.70 -17.12
CA ALA A 93 -9.53 -5.75 -15.76
C ALA A 93 -8.04 -6.11 -15.76
N VAL A 94 -7.33 -5.58 -14.79
CA VAL A 94 -5.91 -5.91 -14.55
C VAL A 94 -5.84 -6.79 -13.31
N PHE A 95 -5.09 -7.89 -13.42
CA PHE A 95 -4.78 -8.71 -12.26
C PHE A 95 -3.45 -8.24 -11.66
N GLU A 96 -3.47 -7.88 -10.39
CA GLU A 96 -2.27 -7.55 -9.63
C GLU A 96 -2.04 -8.55 -8.51
N ARG A 97 -0.78 -8.76 -8.18
CA ARG A 97 -0.35 -9.56 -7.05
C ARG A 97 0.66 -8.80 -6.22
N THR A 98 0.42 -8.77 -4.93
CA THR A 98 1.32 -8.20 -3.96
C THR A 98 1.81 -9.28 -3.01
N VAL A 99 3.12 -9.45 -2.85
CA VAL A 99 3.67 -10.29 -1.79
C VAL A 99 3.74 -9.47 -0.51
N MET A 100 3.16 -10.04 0.54
CA MET A 100 3.26 -9.50 1.89
C MET A 100 4.44 -10.15 2.58
N MET A 101 5.38 -9.32 3.05
CA MET A 101 6.60 -9.79 3.67
C MET A 101 6.72 -9.26 5.10
N VAL A 102 7.11 -10.11 6.03
CA VAL A 102 7.26 -9.79 7.45
C VAL A 102 8.73 -9.75 7.81
N TYR A 103 9.11 -8.77 8.61
CA TYR A 103 10.47 -8.68 9.14
C TYR A 103 10.72 -9.76 10.17
N ASP A 104 11.75 -10.57 9.92
CA ASP A 104 12.24 -11.66 10.80
C ASP A 104 13.76 -11.52 11.06
N GLY A 105 14.26 -10.31 10.91
CA GLY A 105 15.66 -10.01 11.14
C GLY A 105 15.98 -9.64 12.59
N PRO A 106 17.28 -9.46 12.92
CA PRO A 106 17.71 -9.02 14.23
C PRO A 106 17.20 -7.61 14.55
N ALA A 107 17.12 -7.27 15.85
CA ALA A 107 16.76 -5.92 16.28
C ALA A 107 17.67 -4.87 15.58
N PRO A 108 17.11 -3.97 14.78
CA PRO A 108 17.90 -3.06 13.98
C PRO A 108 18.42 -1.89 14.81
N SER A 109 19.58 -1.37 14.43
CA SER A 109 20.10 -0.10 14.92
C SER A 109 19.62 1.05 14.05
N THR A 110 19.43 2.23 14.66
CA THR A 110 19.17 3.47 13.93
C THR A 110 20.41 3.94 13.15
N ASP A 111 20.16 4.63 12.03
CA ASP A 111 21.24 5.23 11.22
C ASP A 111 21.23 6.75 11.44
N PRO A 112 22.36 7.38 11.83
CA PRO A 112 22.40 8.81 12.15
C PRO A 112 22.16 9.73 10.95
N ARG A 113 22.20 9.21 9.72
CA ARG A 113 21.87 9.98 8.51
C ARG A 113 20.38 10.16 8.31
N VAL A 114 19.57 9.37 9.01
CA VAL A 114 18.09 9.36 8.86
C VAL A 114 17.49 10.41 9.77
N ALA A 115 16.69 11.29 9.18
CA ALA A 115 15.95 12.34 9.91
C ALA A 115 14.47 12.30 9.61
N ASP A 116 13.67 12.78 10.56
CA ASP A 116 12.23 12.99 10.38
C ASP A 116 11.96 14.15 9.42
N HIS A 117 10.75 14.15 8.84
CA HIS A 117 10.20 15.31 8.15
C HIS A 117 9.45 16.16 9.20
N ASP A 118 10.14 17.11 9.80
CA ASP A 118 9.70 17.88 10.97
C ASP A 118 9.25 19.31 10.64
N ASP A 119 9.37 19.74 9.37
CA ASP A 119 8.93 21.05 8.89
C ASP A 119 8.19 20.95 7.55
N ASP A 120 7.46 22.01 7.18
CA ASP A 120 6.65 22.09 5.97
C ASP A 120 7.48 21.88 4.70
N ALA A 121 8.66 22.46 4.62
CA ALA A 121 9.52 22.37 3.44
C ALA A 121 9.99 20.92 3.19
N ARG A 122 10.24 20.15 4.25
CA ARG A 122 10.60 18.72 4.14
C ARG A 122 9.42 17.86 3.69
N TRP A 123 8.22 18.17 4.15
CA TRP A 123 7.00 17.51 3.70
C TRP A 123 6.72 17.79 2.24
N ASP A 124 6.85 19.05 1.81
CA ASP A 124 6.65 19.44 0.41
C ASP A 124 7.68 18.76 -0.51
N GLU A 125 8.94 18.70 -0.10
CA GLU A 125 9.99 18.01 -0.87
C GLU A 125 9.76 16.50 -0.93
N ALA A 126 9.26 15.87 0.13
CA ALA A 126 8.92 14.44 0.13
C ALA A 126 7.73 14.14 -0.79
N ALA A 127 6.70 14.98 -0.76
CA ALA A 127 5.56 14.87 -1.68
C ALA A 127 5.99 15.07 -3.14
N ALA A 128 6.84 16.07 -3.42
CA ALA A 128 7.39 16.31 -4.75
C ALA A 128 8.22 15.12 -5.26
N LEU A 129 9.09 14.56 -4.40
CA LEU A 129 9.87 13.36 -4.74
C LEU A 129 8.98 12.15 -5.08
N ALA A 130 7.92 11.94 -4.34
CA ALA A 130 6.96 10.87 -4.63
C ALA A 130 6.16 11.15 -5.92
N ALA A 131 5.80 12.39 -6.20
CA ALA A 131 5.13 12.78 -7.43
C ALA A 131 6.03 12.61 -8.67
N GLU A 132 7.34 12.84 -8.55
CA GLU A 132 8.33 12.57 -9.61
C GLU A 132 8.38 11.06 -9.96
N GLU A 133 8.28 10.17 -8.97
CA GLU A 133 8.31 8.71 -9.17
C GLU A 133 6.97 8.18 -9.72
N TYR A 134 5.84 8.81 -9.36
CA TYR A 134 4.49 8.39 -9.74
C TYR A 134 3.72 9.51 -10.47
N PRO A 135 4.21 10.02 -11.62
CA PRO A 135 3.59 11.17 -12.30
C PRO A 135 2.15 10.92 -12.76
N GLN A 136 1.77 9.66 -12.95
CA GLN A 136 0.41 9.26 -13.33
C GLN A 136 -0.63 9.42 -12.21
N GLN A 137 -0.19 9.64 -10.98
CA GLN A 137 -1.10 9.78 -9.82
C GLN A 137 -1.63 11.21 -9.63
N GLY A 138 -1.13 12.19 -10.40
CA GLY A 138 -1.59 13.58 -10.34
C GLY A 138 -1.51 14.17 -8.94
N ASP A 139 -2.60 14.80 -8.48
CA ASP A 139 -2.71 15.42 -7.15
C ASP A 139 -2.96 14.39 -6.03
N PHE A 140 -3.18 13.12 -6.35
CA PHE A 140 -3.37 12.04 -5.37
C PHE A 140 -2.17 11.94 -4.41
N THR A 141 -0.95 12.03 -4.95
CA THR A 141 0.27 11.95 -4.12
C THR A 141 0.31 13.07 -3.07
N SER A 142 0.05 14.31 -3.47
CA SER A 142 0.05 15.45 -2.54
C SER A 142 -1.05 15.32 -1.48
N TRP A 143 -2.24 14.92 -1.87
CA TRP A 143 -3.33 14.63 -0.94
C TRP A 143 -2.95 13.51 0.04
N ARG A 144 -2.35 12.43 -0.45
CA ARG A 144 -1.93 11.30 0.40
C ARG A 144 -0.88 11.72 1.43
N PHE A 145 0.08 12.54 1.03
CA PHE A 145 1.08 13.09 1.95
C PHE A 145 0.45 14.01 3.01
N ALA A 146 -0.59 14.77 2.67
CA ALA A 146 -1.33 15.56 3.67
C ALA A 146 -2.01 14.66 4.72
N CYS A 147 -2.69 13.59 4.30
CA CYS A 147 -3.27 12.61 5.24
C CYS A 147 -2.19 11.95 6.14
N VAL A 148 -1.07 11.55 5.55
CA VAL A 148 0.05 10.95 6.31
C VAL A 148 0.62 11.93 7.33
N ARG A 149 0.71 13.21 6.99
CA ARG A 149 1.20 14.25 7.90
C ARG A 149 0.30 14.39 9.13
N GLU A 150 -1.02 14.34 8.96
CA GLU A 150 -1.98 14.33 10.07
C GLU A 150 -1.78 13.09 10.95
N ASP A 151 -1.53 11.92 10.35
CA ASP A 151 -1.27 10.68 11.06
C ASP A 151 0.06 10.70 11.83
N VAL A 152 1.08 11.36 11.27
CA VAL A 152 2.36 11.59 11.98
C VAL A 152 2.16 12.51 13.18
N ALA A 153 1.41 13.59 13.02
CA ALA A 153 1.07 14.50 14.13
C ALA A 153 0.27 13.80 15.24
N ALA A 154 -0.57 12.83 14.88
CA ALA A 154 -1.32 11.98 15.81
C ALA A 154 -0.50 10.82 16.42
N GLY A 155 0.77 10.63 16.02
CA GLY A 155 1.64 9.55 16.50
C GLY A 155 1.35 8.15 15.92
N ARG A 156 0.45 8.04 14.93
CA ARG A 156 0.10 6.79 14.26
C ARG A 156 1.08 6.39 13.17
N ALA A 157 1.79 7.36 12.60
CA ALA A 157 2.77 7.14 11.54
C ALA A 157 4.08 7.86 11.85
N ARG A 158 5.14 7.49 11.13
CA ARG A 158 6.41 8.19 11.08
C ARG A 158 6.92 8.19 9.65
N VAL A 159 7.45 9.33 9.19
CA VAL A 159 8.08 9.46 7.87
C VAL A 159 9.49 10.01 8.06
N VAL A 160 10.45 9.32 7.44
CA VAL A 160 11.86 9.65 7.54
C VAL A 160 12.51 9.71 6.17
N GLY A 161 13.67 10.34 6.09
CA GLY A 161 14.47 10.36 4.88
C GLY A 161 15.95 10.61 5.15
N VAL A 162 16.77 10.46 4.12
CA VAL A 162 18.19 10.85 4.11
C VAL A 162 18.36 12.06 3.23
N ARG A 163 19.13 13.05 3.74
CA ARG A 163 19.49 14.26 3.02
C ARG A 163 21.01 14.37 2.87
N GLU A 164 21.44 14.88 1.75
CA GLU A 164 22.84 15.26 1.52
C GLU A 164 22.88 16.62 0.80
N ASN A 165 23.70 17.53 1.30
CA ASN A 165 23.84 18.89 0.75
C ASN A 165 22.49 19.63 0.58
N GLY A 166 21.58 19.47 1.54
CA GLY A 166 20.26 20.10 1.52
C GLY A 166 19.20 19.40 0.66
N ARG A 167 19.57 18.41 -0.16
CA ARG A 167 18.66 17.67 -1.07
C ARG A 167 18.15 16.38 -0.40
N LEU A 168 16.84 16.14 -0.45
CA LEU A 168 16.24 14.86 -0.05
C LEU A 168 16.58 13.78 -1.08
N LEU A 169 17.17 12.68 -0.64
CA LEU A 169 17.59 11.57 -1.50
C LEU A 169 16.59 10.41 -1.51
N ASN A 170 15.94 10.19 -0.39
CA ASN A 170 14.86 9.21 -0.27
C ASN A 170 13.88 9.60 0.84
N THR A 171 12.68 9.06 0.76
CA THR A 171 11.64 9.15 1.80
C THR A 171 11.00 7.80 1.99
N VAL A 172 10.67 7.45 3.22
CA VAL A 172 10.00 6.19 3.60
C VAL A 172 9.11 6.47 4.80
N GLY A 173 7.87 5.97 4.75
CA GLY A 173 6.94 6.05 5.86
C GLY A 173 6.63 4.69 6.48
N MET A 174 6.10 4.71 7.68
CA MET A 174 5.56 3.54 8.37
C MET A 174 4.38 3.94 9.26
N TYR A 175 3.31 3.17 9.20
CA TYR A 175 2.23 3.18 10.18
C TYR A 175 2.48 2.12 11.25
N ARG A 176 2.01 2.39 12.46
CA ARG A 176 1.97 1.39 13.53
C ARG A 176 0.62 1.39 14.24
N GLY A 177 0.16 0.19 14.57
CA GLY A 177 -1.03 -0.06 15.36
C GLY A 177 -0.78 -1.17 16.38
N ASP A 178 -1.84 -1.76 16.92
CA ASP A 178 -1.76 -2.83 17.89
C ASP A 178 -1.19 -4.10 17.24
N GLY A 179 0.03 -4.49 17.63
CA GLY A 179 0.71 -5.70 17.18
C GLY A 179 1.21 -5.70 15.73
N ILE A 180 0.93 -4.68 14.93
CA ILE A 180 1.34 -4.59 13.52
C ILE A 180 1.95 -3.23 13.17
N ALA A 181 2.84 -3.23 12.16
CA ALA A 181 3.32 -2.01 11.51
C ALA A 181 3.46 -2.24 10.01
N ARG A 182 3.24 -1.21 9.20
CA ARG A 182 3.25 -1.28 7.74
C ARG A 182 4.07 -0.18 7.12
N PHE A 183 5.04 -0.56 6.29
CA PHE A 183 5.77 0.38 5.44
C PHE A 183 4.85 1.01 4.39
N MET A 184 5.10 2.26 4.07
CA MET A 184 4.39 3.01 3.05
C MET A 184 5.33 3.90 2.23
N THR A 185 4.99 4.08 0.98
CA THR A 185 5.58 5.05 0.03
C THR A 185 7.12 5.13 0.08
N PRO A 186 7.85 4.01 -0.08
CA PRO A 186 9.30 4.04 -0.16
C PRO A 186 9.72 4.61 -1.53
N VAL A 187 10.32 5.80 -1.54
CA VAL A 187 10.84 6.42 -2.75
C VAL A 187 12.32 6.75 -2.59
N THR A 188 13.13 6.43 -3.59
CA THR A 188 14.57 6.78 -3.63
C THR A 188 14.89 7.32 -5.01
N ARG A 189 15.49 8.51 -5.06
CA ARG A 189 15.91 9.13 -6.32
C ARG A 189 16.74 8.16 -7.17
N PRO A 190 16.48 8.07 -8.49
CA PRO A 190 17.14 7.12 -9.36
C PRO A 190 18.68 7.25 -9.35
N ASP A 191 19.20 8.47 -9.32
CA ASP A 191 20.64 8.78 -9.35
C ASP A 191 21.43 8.35 -8.12
N VAL A 192 20.75 7.98 -7.02
CA VAL A 192 21.38 7.55 -5.76
C VAL A 192 20.94 6.15 -5.30
N ARG A 193 20.22 5.42 -6.16
CA ARG A 193 19.86 4.02 -5.87
C ARG A 193 21.13 3.16 -5.68
N GLY A 194 21.02 2.08 -4.94
CA GLY A 194 22.16 1.19 -4.63
C GLY A 194 23.06 1.65 -3.48
N ARG A 195 22.86 2.86 -2.92
CA ARG A 195 23.65 3.42 -1.81
C ARG A 195 23.17 2.98 -0.41
N GLY A 196 22.19 2.09 -0.31
CA GLY A 196 21.67 1.57 0.96
C GLY A 196 20.76 2.53 1.73
N LEU A 197 20.29 3.62 1.09
CA LEU A 197 19.47 4.66 1.73
C LEU A 197 18.16 4.13 2.26
N PHE A 198 17.42 3.33 1.46
CA PHE A 198 16.21 2.66 1.93
C PHE A 198 16.47 1.77 3.15
N GLY A 199 17.56 0.98 3.13
CA GLY A 199 17.92 0.12 4.26
C GLY A 199 18.21 0.89 5.55
N ALA A 200 18.80 2.08 5.46
CA ALA A 200 19.02 2.98 6.59
C ALA A 200 17.67 3.43 7.21
N CYS A 201 16.76 3.95 6.36
CA CYS A 201 15.43 4.36 6.77
C CYS A 201 14.61 3.19 7.32
N ALA A 202 14.65 2.02 6.66
CA ALA A 202 13.92 0.83 7.08
C ALA A 202 14.33 0.39 8.49
N ARG A 203 15.63 0.29 8.78
CA ARG A 203 16.11 -0.06 10.13
C ARG A 203 15.64 0.93 11.18
N THR A 204 15.71 2.24 10.90
CA THR A 204 15.25 3.28 11.82
C THR A 204 13.76 3.17 12.10
N LEU A 205 12.94 2.91 11.08
CA LEU A 205 11.49 2.76 11.24
C LEU A 205 11.12 1.45 11.97
N ILE A 206 11.81 0.34 11.70
CA ILE A 206 11.59 -0.93 12.42
C ILE A 206 11.94 -0.76 13.91
N ALA A 207 13.04 -0.08 14.24
CA ALA A 207 13.40 0.22 15.61
C ALA A 207 12.32 1.09 16.30
N TRP A 208 11.81 2.12 15.60
CA TRP A 208 10.72 2.95 16.11
C TRP A 208 9.42 2.15 16.31
N ALA A 209 9.06 1.28 15.36
CA ALA A 209 7.83 0.51 15.45
C ALA A 209 7.81 -0.44 16.66
N ASN A 210 8.98 -0.93 17.07
CA ASN A 210 9.12 -1.88 18.17
C ASN A 210 9.59 -1.24 19.50
N ALA A 211 9.67 0.09 19.58
CA ALA A 211 10.27 0.77 20.73
C ALA A 211 9.51 0.56 22.05
N ASP A 212 8.20 0.44 21.98
CA ASP A 212 7.30 0.25 23.14
C ASP A 212 6.78 -1.19 23.27
N ALA A 213 6.62 -1.91 22.16
CA ALA A 213 6.20 -3.31 22.14
C ALA A 213 6.61 -3.96 20.81
N PRO A 214 6.90 -5.28 20.79
CA PRO A 214 7.16 -6.00 19.56
C PRO A 214 5.94 -5.95 18.61
N ARG A 215 6.19 -5.73 17.33
CA ARG A 215 5.16 -5.72 16.27
C ARG A 215 5.58 -6.58 15.10
N ARG A 216 4.60 -7.11 14.40
CA ARG A 216 4.82 -7.70 13.08
C ARG A 216 4.98 -6.56 12.07
N VAL A 217 6.21 -6.32 11.63
CA VAL A 217 6.53 -5.25 10.67
C VAL A 217 6.39 -5.78 9.27
N VAL A 218 5.50 -5.18 8.48
CA VAL A 218 5.09 -5.65 7.16
C VAL A 218 5.53 -4.68 6.07
N ILE A 219 6.04 -5.22 4.97
CA ILE A 219 6.26 -4.52 3.72
C ILE A 219 5.58 -5.29 2.58
N ALA A 220 5.06 -4.55 1.60
CA ALA A 220 4.44 -5.10 0.41
C ALA A 220 5.25 -4.78 -0.84
N GLY A 221 5.19 -5.65 -1.81
CA GLY A 221 5.82 -5.42 -3.11
C GLY A 221 5.28 -6.33 -4.19
N ASP A 222 5.50 -5.97 -5.45
CA ASP A 222 5.28 -6.88 -6.56
C ASP A 222 6.31 -8.02 -6.46
N PRO A 223 5.89 -9.31 -6.44
CA PRO A 223 6.81 -10.43 -6.25
C PRO A 223 7.89 -10.53 -7.35
N ASP A 224 7.63 -9.98 -8.53
CA ASP A 224 8.50 -10.02 -9.69
C ASP A 224 9.43 -8.79 -9.78
N ASP A 225 9.25 -7.80 -8.92
CA ASP A 225 10.03 -6.56 -8.90
C ASP A 225 11.34 -6.67 -8.10
N ALA A 226 12.34 -5.89 -8.53
CA ALA A 226 13.65 -5.79 -7.90
C ALA A 226 13.62 -5.44 -6.40
N PRO A 227 12.75 -4.55 -5.90
CA PRO A 227 12.62 -4.23 -4.47
C PRO A 227 12.41 -5.43 -3.55
N VAL A 228 11.68 -6.47 -3.98
CA VAL A 228 11.45 -7.68 -3.16
C VAL A 228 12.77 -8.39 -2.83
N SER A 229 13.73 -8.41 -3.76
CA SER A 229 15.07 -8.94 -3.49
C SER A 229 15.84 -8.11 -2.46
N LEU A 230 15.66 -6.79 -2.44
CA LEU A 230 16.20 -5.91 -1.41
C LEU A 230 15.56 -6.20 -0.05
N TYR A 231 14.23 -6.37 0.01
CA TYR A 231 13.52 -6.66 1.26
C TYR A 231 14.01 -7.97 1.88
N ARG A 232 14.21 -9.04 1.08
CA ARG A 232 14.81 -10.30 1.56
C ARG A 232 16.19 -10.09 2.18
N ARG A 233 17.07 -9.29 1.54
CA ARG A 233 18.40 -8.97 2.09
C ARG A 233 18.35 -8.17 3.40
N LEU A 234 17.27 -7.44 3.64
CA LEU A 234 17.04 -6.70 4.89
C LEU A 234 16.44 -7.57 6.00
N GLY A 235 16.10 -8.83 5.74
CA GLY A 235 15.55 -9.76 6.72
C GLY A 235 14.02 -9.90 6.65
N PHE A 236 13.38 -9.48 5.54
CA PHE A 236 11.97 -9.77 5.35
C PHE A 236 11.77 -11.15 4.71
N VAL A 237 10.81 -11.89 5.21
CA VAL A 237 10.37 -13.18 4.66
C VAL A 237 8.95 -13.06 4.12
N ALA A 238 8.68 -13.72 3.01
CA ALA A 238 7.33 -13.74 2.44
C ALA A 238 6.38 -14.52 3.36
N GLU A 239 5.15 -14.06 3.48
CA GLU A 239 4.13 -14.66 4.35
C GLU A 239 2.85 -15.03 3.59
N SER A 240 2.37 -14.12 2.75
CA SER A 240 1.13 -14.31 1.98
C SER A 240 1.17 -13.54 0.68
N TYR A 241 0.17 -13.77 -0.16
CA TYR A 241 -0.14 -12.90 -1.29
C TYR A 241 -1.49 -12.21 -1.07
N VAL A 242 -1.56 -10.93 -1.41
CA VAL A 242 -2.80 -10.24 -1.72
C VAL A 242 -2.92 -10.22 -3.23
N ASP A 243 -3.92 -10.92 -3.75
CA ASP A 243 -4.29 -10.89 -5.17
C ASP A 243 -5.45 -9.89 -5.34
N ALA A 244 -5.40 -9.11 -6.40
CA ALA A 244 -6.41 -8.10 -6.71
C ALA A 244 -6.79 -8.12 -8.18
N ILE A 245 -8.06 -7.86 -8.46
CA ILE A 245 -8.57 -7.55 -9.80
C ILE A 245 -8.98 -6.09 -9.79
N ILE A 246 -8.34 -5.28 -10.62
CA ILE A 246 -8.66 -3.87 -10.80
C ILE A 246 -9.60 -3.75 -11.98
N VAL A 247 -10.80 -3.25 -11.75
CA VAL A 247 -11.88 -3.20 -12.72
C VAL A 247 -12.22 -1.76 -13.06
N PRO A 248 -12.25 -1.34 -14.33
CA PRO A 248 -12.80 -0.05 -14.73
C PRO A 248 -14.32 -0.04 -14.51
N VAL A 249 -14.83 1.04 -13.95
CA VAL A 249 -16.28 1.21 -13.68
C VAL A 249 -17.05 1.35 -14.98
N SER A 250 -16.56 2.14 -15.94
CA SER A 250 -17.17 2.30 -17.24
C SER A 250 -16.35 1.59 -18.31
N PRO A 251 -16.96 0.92 -19.30
CA PRO A 251 -16.22 0.46 -20.46
C PRO A 251 -15.62 1.67 -21.20
N PRO A 252 -14.44 1.53 -21.88
CA PRO A 252 -13.87 2.63 -22.63
C PRO A 252 -14.85 3.08 -23.72
N PRO A 253 -14.89 4.36 -24.04
CA PRO A 253 -15.72 4.86 -25.12
C PRO A 253 -15.28 4.19 -26.44
N GLY A 254 -16.20 3.44 -27.09
CA GLY A 254 -15.98 2.83 -28.41
C GLY A 254 -15.88 1.31 -28.47
N GLY A 255 -16.15 0.56 -27.40
CA GLY A 255 -16.37 -0.89 -27.48
C GLY A 255 -17.73 -1.22 -28.12
N PRO A 256 -17.86 -2.30 -28.91
CA PRO A 256 -19.15 -2.70 -29.46
C PRO A 256 -20.13 -3.02 -28.34
N VAL A 257 -21.36 -2.49 -28.48
CA VAL A 257 -22.54 -2.86 -27.70
C VAL A 257 -23.01 -4.24 -28.15
#